data_2b5d4891e057246c514d81c23dacd593
#
_entry.id   2b5d4891e057246c514d81c23dacd593
#
_cell.length_a   1.000
_cell.length_b   1.000
_cell.length_c   1.000
_cell.angle_alpha   90.00
_cell.angle_beta   90.00
_cell.angle_gamma   90.00
#
_symmetry.space_group_name_H-M   'P 1'
#
loop_
_entity.id
_entity.type
_entity.pdbx_description
1 polymer ?
#
loop_
_entity_poly.entity_id
_entity_poly.type
_entity_poly.pdbx_seq_one_letter_code
_entity_poly.pdbx_strand_id
1 'polypeptide(L)'
;MGRTVYRRMDILKQIADAVTGIGEKVFITDRPAAEQKAMKDFVVIRLPQTIQDKGSTYQDTYCQINVFARDRSNGIENTIRLDEMQMDVVSKFPIVTELFSAVSPRLLPGGNDGLGFHSLIIQAKLIINK
;
A
#
# COMPACT_ATOMS: atom_id res chain seq x y z
N MET A 1 -7.36 30.07 12.24
CA MET A 1 -7.17 29.33 12.21
C MET A 1 -6.58 28.40 11.80
N GLY A 2 -6.29 27.88 12.19
CA GLY A 2 -5.34 27.03 11.74
C GLY A 2 -5.83 25.89 10.94
N ARG A 3 -4.98 25.49 10.13
CA ARG A 3 -5.15 24.33 9.31
C ARG A 3 -4.67 23.11 10.08
N THR A 4 -5.41 21.99 10.01
CA THR A 4 -4.91 20.75 10.58
C THR A 4 -3.75 20.25 9.73
N VAL A 5 -2.64 19.91 10.39
CA VAL A 5 -1.45 19.39 9.72
C VAL A 5 -1.35 17.89 10.01
N TYR A 6 -1.30 17.09 8.97
CA TYR A 6 -1.18 15.65 9.11
C TYR A 6 0.24 15.20 8.81
N ARG A 7 0.78 14.34 9.65
CA ARG A 7 2.05 13.72 9.35
C ARG A 7 1.83 12.51 8.46
N ARG A 8 2.61 12.41 7.41
CA ARG A 8 2.55 11.27 6.49
C ARG A 8 2.64 9.95 7.25
N MET A 9 3.48 9.90 8.26
CA MET A 9 3.71 8.68 9.02
C MET A 9 2.42 8.22 9.71
N ASP A 10 1.60 9.12 10.21
CA ASP A 10 0.34 8.74 10.87
C ASP A 10 -0.61 8.07 9.88
N ILE A 11 -0.72 8.61 8.67
CA ILE A 11 -1.55 8.02 7.63
C ILE A 11 -1.00 6.67 7.21
N LEU A 12 0.30 6.59 6.94
CA LEU A 12 0.95 5.36 6.51
C LEU A 12 0.82 4.26 7.55
N LYS A 13 0.98 4.59 8.83
CA LYS A 13 0.83 3.60 9.90
C LYS A 13 -0.59 3.06 9.99
N GLN A 14 -1.60 3.89 9.83
CA GLN A 14 -2.98 3.44 9.90
C GLN A 14 -3.33 2.54 8.72
N ILE A 15 -2.80 2.85 7.53
CA ILE A 15 -2.98 1.97 6.38
C ILE A 15 -2.26 0.64 6.63
N ALA A 16 -1.04 0.69 7.13
CA ALA A 16 -0.26 -0.52 7.43
C ALA A 16 -0.98 -1.39 8.45
N ASP A 17 -1.56 -0.78 9.49
CA ASP A 17 -2.33 -1.53 10.49
C ASP A 17 -3.52 -2.24 9.86
N ALA A 18 -4.18 -1.61 8.91
CA ALA A 18 -5.35 -2.19 8.25
C ALA A 18 -5.01 -3.43 7.42
N VAL A 19 -3.78 -3.51 6.91
CA VAL A 19 -3.33 -4.64 6.08
C VAL A 19 -2.36 -5.56 6.79
N THR A 20 -2.20 -5.41 8.10
CA THR A 20 -1.35 -6.29 8.90
C THR A 20 -1.81 -7.74 8.76
N GLY A 21 -0.85 -8.63 8.56
CA GLY A 21 -1.13 -10.05 8.36
C GLY A 21 -1.18 -10.47 6.89
N ILE A 22 -1.18 -9.51 5.97
CA ILE A 22 -1.08 -9.81 4.55
C ILE A 22 0.41 -9.86 4.21
N GLY A 23 0.88 -11.04 3.82
CA GLY A 23 2.31 -11.25 3.62
C GLY A 23 3.06 -11.39 4.94
N GLU A 24 4.36 -11.61 4.87
CA GLU A 24 5.19 -11.81 6.07
C GLU A 24 5.41 -10.51 6.85
N LYS A 25 5.51 -9.39 6.15
CA LYS A 25 5.69 -8.07 6.76
C LYS A 25 5.05 -6.98 5.93
N VAL A 26 4.76 -5.87 6.61
CA VAL A 26 4.28 -4.64 5.96
C VAL A 26 5.32 -3.55 6.23
N PHE A 27 5.86 -2.99 5.16
CA PHE A 27 6.82 -1.89 5.24
C PHE A 27 6.16 -0.57 4.85
N ILE A 28 6.65 0.50 5.44
CA ILE A 28 6.19 1.85 5.12
C ILE A 28 7.25 2.53 4.27
N THR A 29 6.82 3.04 3.13
CA THR A 29 7.63 3.80 2.18
C THR A 29 8.58 2.94 1.37
N ASP A 30 9.39 2.12 2.01
CA ASP A 30 10.36 1.29 1.30
C ASP A 30 10.69 0.05 2.12
N ARG A 31 11.39 -0.89 1.51
CA ARG A 31 11.78 -2.14 2.15
C ARG A 31 13.28 -2.15 2.43
N PRO A 32 13.71 -2.68 3.58
CA PRO A 32 15.14 -2.88 3.83
C PRO A 32 15.71 -3.98 2.94
N ALA A 33 16.79 -3.70 2.25
CA ALA A 33 17.41 -4.64 1.31
C ALA A 33 17.83 -5.95 1.98
N ALA A 34 18.27 -5.88 3.23
CA ALA A 34 18.73 -7.06 3.95
C ALA A 34 17.60 -8.04 4.26
N GLU A 35 16.39 -7.53 4.56
CA GLU A 35 15.28 -8.39 4.94
C GLU A 35 14.63 -9.06 3.73
N GLN A 36 14.58 -8.39 2.58
CA GLN A 36 13.90 -8.94 1.41
C GLN A 36 14.45 -10.29 0.97
N LYS A 37 15.74 -10.56 1.21
CA LYS A 37 16.39 -11.78 0.76
C LYS A 37 15.80 -13.03 1.40
N ALA A 38 15.28 -12.91 2.61
CA ALA A 38 14.74 -14.04 3.36
C ALA A 38 13.22 -14.17 3.24
N MET A 39 12.56 -13.20 2.63
CA MET A 39 11.10 -13.16 2.61
C MET A 39 10.51 -13.90 1.43
N LYS A 40 9.32 -14.46 1.64
CA LYS A 40 8.52 -15.06 0.57
C LYS A 40 7.58 -14.03 -0.05
N ASP A 41 7.04 -13.15 0.78
CA ASP A 41 6.13 -12.11 0.34
C ASP A 41 6.12 -10.98 1.37
N PHE A 42 5.70 -9.81 0.92
CA PHE A 42 5.60 -8.64 1.80
C PHE A 42 4.77 -7.55 1.12
N VAL A 43 4.46 -6.51 1.89
CA VAL A 43 3.66 -5.38 1.44
C VAL A 43 4.42 -4.10 1.72
N VAL A 44 4.35 -3.14 0.79
CA VAL A 44 4.94 -1.81 0.96
C VAL A 44 3.86 -0.76 0.75
N ILE A 45 3.71 0.14 1.73
CA ILE A 45 2.72 1.21 1.68
C ILE A 45 3.41 2.50 1.26
N ARG A 46 2.82 3.21 0.29
CA ARG A 46 3.38 4.49 -0.19
C ARG A 46 2.30 5.55 -0.39
N LEU A 47 2.72 6.81 -0.24
CA LEU A 47 1.95 7.97 -0.65
C LEU A 47 2.71 8.64 -1.79
N PRO A 48 2.45 8.24 -3.05
CA PRO A 48 3.28 8.66 -4.18
C PRO A 48 3.03 10.08 -4.66
N GLN A 49 1.93 10.69 -4.25
CA GLN A 49 1.56 12.01 -4.73
C GLN A 49 1.43 13.02 -3.60
N THR A 50 1.56 14.28 -3.96
CA THR A 50 1.34 15.37 -3.02
C THR A 50 -0.12 15.40 -2.58
N ILE A 51 -0.33 15.66 -1.29
CA ILE A 51 -1.67 15.84 -0.74
C ILE A 51 -2.20 17.17 -1.23
N GLN A 52 -3.38 17.15 -1.86
CA GLN A 52 -4.01 18.33 -2.41
C GLN A 52 -5.12 18.84 -1.50
N ASP A 53 -5.17 20.15 -1.34
CA ASP A 53 -6.23 20.79 -0.57
C ASP A 53 -7.47 20.95 -1.45
N LYS A 54 -8.60 20.39 -1.01
CA LYS A 54 -9.87 20.41 -1.73
C LYS A 54 -10.90 21.24 -0.98
N GLY A 55 -10.50 22.43 -0.57
CA GLY A 55 -11.39 23.33 0.15
C GLY A 55 -11.25 23.21 1.65
N SER A 56 -12.29 23.56 2.41
CA SER A 56 -12.22 23.64 3.86
C SER A 56 -12.48 22.31 4.57
N THR A 57 -12.96 21.30 3.86
CA THR A 57 -13.45 20.07 4.49
C THR A 57 -12.54 18.87 4.33
N TYR A 58 -11.74 18.81 3.30
CA TYR A 58 -10.87 17.65 3.10
C TYR A 58 -9.69 17.96 2.17
N GLN A 59 -8.74 17.04 2.21
CA GLN A 59 -7.60 17.01 1.29
C GLN A 59 -7.61 15.65 0.63
N ASP A 60 -7.04 15.51 -0.56
CA ASP A 60 -6.96 14.20 -1.18
C ASP A 60 -5.61 13.92 -1.81
N THR A 61 -5.38 12.65 -2.00
CA THR A 61 -4.22 12.10 -2.70
C THR A 61 -4.57 10.66 -3.07
N TYR A 62 -3.57 9.91 -3.41
CA TYR A 62 -3.68 8.46 -3.60
C TYR A 62 -2.75 7.76 -2.65
N CYS A 63 -3.13 6.58 -2.19
CA CYS A 63 -2.21 5.68 -1.51
C CYS A 63 -1.97 4.47 -2.41
N GLN A 64 -0.80 3.89 -2.29
CA GLN A 64 -0.46 2.66 -2.99
C GLN A 64 -0.10 1.59 -1.97
N ILE A 65 -0.75 0.45 -2.10
CA ILE A 65 -0.44 -0.74 -1.32
C ILE A 65 0.15 -1.73 -2.32
N ASN A 66 1.46 -1.91 -2.26
CA ASN A 66 2.17 -2.76 -3.20
C ASN A 66 2.39 -4.12 -2.57
N VAL A 67 1.85 -5.17 -3.19
CA VAL A 67 2.05 -6.54 -2.72
C VAL A 67 3.13 -7.20 -3.56
N PHE A 68 4.07 -7.86 -2.89
CA PHE A 68 5.21 -8.52 -3.52
C PHE A 68 5.20 -10.00 -3.15
N ALA A 69 5.39 -10.86 -4.13
CA ALA A 69 5.58 -12.28 -3.91
C ALA A 69 6.85 -12.74 -4.60
N ARG A 70 7.63 -13.58 -3.93
CA ARG A 70 8.86 -14.13 -4.50
C ARG A 70 8.50 -14.97 -5.73
N ASP A 71 9.30 -14.81 -6.77
CA ASP A 71 9.13 -15.55 -8.00
C ASP A 71 9.30 -17.04 -7.74
N ARG A 72 8.61 -17.83 -8.55
CA ARG A 72 8.81 -19.27 -8.61
C ARG A 72 10.17 -19.52 -9.27
N SER A 73 10.62 -20.78 -9.27
CA SER A 73 11.85 -21.15 -9.92
C SER A 73 11.89 -20.63 -11.36
N ASN A 74 13.06 -20.19 -11.81
CA ASN A 74 13.28 -19.61 -13.15
C ASN A 74 12.71 -18.22 -13.35
N GLY A 75 12.44 -17.48 -12.25
CA GLY A 75 12.02 -16.10 -12.36
C GLY A 75 10.57 -15.92 -12.80
N ILE A 76 9.76 -16.96 -12.72
CA ILE A 76 8.36 -16.91 -13.13
C ILE A 76 7.51 -16.31 -12.00
N GLU A 77 6.62 -15.40 -12.36
CA GLU A 77 5.70 -14.77 -11.41
C GLU A 77 4.90 -15.82 -10.63
N ASN A 78 4.79 -15.62 -9.32
CA ASN A 78 3.90 -16.43 -8.49
C ASN A 78 2.51 -15.81 -8.50
N THR A 79 1.78 -16.02 -9.58
CA THR A 79 0.48 -15.40 -9.83
C THR A 79 -0.53 -15.77 -8.76
N ILE A 80 -0.55 -17.03 -8.32
CA ILE A 80 -1.51 -17.49 -7.31
C ILE A 80 -1.34 -16.69 -6.03
N ARG A 81 -0.10 -16.54 -5.56
CA ARG A 81 0.15 -15.83 -4.31
C ARG A 81 -0.15 -14.33 -4.43
N LEU A 82 0.20 -13.73 -5.57
CA LEU A 82 -0.11 -12.32 -5.81
C LEU A 82 -1.61 -12.08 -5.84
N ASP A 83 -2.37 -12.98 -6.46
CA ASP A 83 -3.82 -12.86 -6.49
C ASP A 83 -4.43 -12.98 -5.09
N GLU A 84 -3.93 -13.92 -4.28
CA GLU A 84 -4.38 -14.04 -2.90
C GLU A 84 -4.14 -12.75 -2.10
N MET A 85 -2.94 -12.21 -2.20
CA MET A 85 -2.59 -10.99 -1.49
C MET A 85 -3.42 -9.80 -1.96
N GLN A 86 -3.61 -9.68 -3.27
CA GLN A 86 -4.43 -8.62 -3.84
C GLN A 86 -5.87 -8.69 -3.36
N MET A 87 -6.46 -9.88 -3.34
CA MET A 87 -7.82 -10.06 -2.86
C MET A 87 -7.93 -9.72 -1.38
N ASP A 88 -6.94 -10.10 -0.59
CA ASP A 88 -6.91 -9.79 0.83
C ASP A 88 -6.85 -8.28 1.06
N VAL A 89 -6.00 -7.58 0.31
CA VAL A 89 -5.90 -6.12 0.43
C VAL A 89 -7.22 -5.45 0.04
N VAL A 90 -7.79 -5.82 -1.10
CA VAL A 90 -9.04 -5.22 -1.58
C VAL A 90 -10.18 -5.46 -0.59
N SER A 91 -10.18 -6.61 0.10
CA SER A 91 -11.21 -6.94 1.08
C SER A 91 -11.20 -6.00 2.28
N LYS A 92 -10.11 -5.27 2.52
CA LYS A 92 -10.03 -4.32 3.63
C LYS A 92 -10.67 -2.97 3.33
N PHE A 93 -11.01 -2.72 2.07
CA PHE A 93 -11.60 -1.44 1.69
C PHE A 93 -13.13 -1.43 1.89
N PRO A 94 -13.70 -0.28 2.19
CA PRO A 94 -13.01 0.98 2.44
C PRO A 94 -12.28 0.98 3.79
N ILE A 95 -11.14 1.67 3.85
CA ILE A 95 -10.39 1.84 5.10
C ILE A 95 -10.75 3.21 5.64
N VAL A 96 -11.46 3.24 6.75
CA VAL A 96 -11.97 4.48 7.34
C VAL A 96 -11.39 4.65 8.74
N THR A 97 -10.77 5.79 8.96
CA THR A 97 -10.23 6.16 10.27
C THR A 97 -10.69 7.58 10.60
N GLU A 98 -10.30 8.08 11.77
CA GLU A 98 -10.58 9.47 12.12
C GLU A 98 -9.82 10.44 11.21
N LEU A 99 -8.67 10.03 10.68
CA LEU A 99 -7.84 10.88 9.83
C LEU A 99 -8.27 10.86 8.38
N PHE A 100 -8.73 9.71 7.86
CA PHE A 100 -8.95 9.58 6.42
C PHE A 100 -9.94 8.48 6.08
N SER A 101 -10.34 8.49 4.81
CA SER A 101 -11.04 7.39 4.17
C SER A 101 -10.26 6.99 2.92
N ALA A 102 -9.94 5.71 2.78
CA ALA A 102 -9.31 5.17 1.57
C ALA A 102 -10.36 4.35 0.83
N VAL A 103 -10.62 4.73 -0.42
CA VAL A 103 -11.74 4.20 -1.19
C VAL A 103 -11.33 3.92 -2.63
N SER A 104 -12.19 3.19 -3.34
CA SER A 104 -12.07 2.95 -4.77
C SER A 104 -10.73 2.31 -5.16
N PRO A 105 -10.38 1.15 -4.56
CA PRO A 105 -9.13 0.48 -4.90
C PRO A 105 -9.17 0.00 -6.35
N ARG A 106 -8.04 0.14 -7.02
CA ARG A 106 -7.88 -0.37 -8.37
C ARG A 106 -6.50 -0.98 -8.55
N LEU A 107 -6.40 -1.94 -9.44
CA LEU A 107 -5.17 -2.67 -9.68
C LEU A 107 -4.34 -2.02 -10.77
N LEU A 108 -3.04 -1.94 -10.52
CA LEU A 108 -2.05 -1.54 -11.49
C LEU A 108 -0.96 -2.61 -11.52
N PRO A 109 -0.40 -2.90 -12.70
CA PRO A 109 0.70 -3.87 -12.76
C PRO A 109 1.95 -3.27 -12.11
N GLY A 110 2.61 -4.05 -11.26
CA GLY A 110 3.88 -3.66 -10.66
C GLY A 110 5.08 -4.26 -11.39
N GLY A 111 4.91 -5.44 -11.96
CA GLY A 111 5.93 -6.11 -12.74
C GLY A 111 7.04 -6.75 -11.91
N ASN A 112 8.13 -7.03 -12.59
CA ASN A 112 9.32 -7.65 -12.01
C ASN A 112 10.21 -6.55 -11.40
N ASP A 113 10.63 -6.74 -10.15
CA ASP A 113 11.46 -5.74 -9.47
C ASP A 113 12.96 -5.92 -9.71
N GLY A 114 13.36 -6.97 -10.42
CA GLY A 114 14.77 -7.25 -10.66
C GLY A 114 15.48 -7.91 -9.48
N LEU A 115 14.77 -8.20 -8.40
CA LEU A 115 15.32 -8.73 -7.15
C LEU A 115 14.71 -10.06 -6.75
N GLY A 116 14.02 -10.72 -7.68
CA GLY A 116 13.40 -12.01 -7.44
C GLY A 116 11.95 -11.96 -7.00
N PHE A 117 11.29 -10.81 -7.19
CA PHE A 117 9.88 -10.64 -6.86
C PHE A 117 9.14 -10.02 -8.03
N HIS A 118 7.87 -10.38 -8.14
CA HIS A 118 6.91 -9.62 -8.93
C HIS A 118 5.95 -8.94 -7.97
N SER A 119 5.29 -7.90 -8.44
CA SER A 119 4.38 -7.13 -7.60
C SER A 119 3.11 -6.74 -8.33
N LEU A 120 2.07 -6.46 -7.53
CA LEU A 120 0.86 -5.79 -7.97
C LEU A 120 0.69 -4.56 -7.10
N ILE A 121 0.13 -3.50 -7.69
CA ILE A 121 -0.10 -2.25 -6.98
C ILE A 121 -1.60 -2.07 -6.82
N ILE A 122 -2.05 -1.92 -5.59
CA ILE A 122 -3.43 -1.53 -5.31
C ILE A 122 -3.40 -0.04 -4.99
N GLN A 123 -3.95 0.77 -5.89
CA GLN A 123 -4.01 2.22 -5.71
C GLN A 123 -5.42 2.61 -5.33
N ALA A 124 -5.54 3.38 -4.27
CA ALA A 124 -6.83 3.83 -3.77
C ALA A 124 -6.83 5.34 -3.58
N LYS A 125 -8.00 5.94 -3.72
CA LYS A 125 -8.19 7.35 -3.43
C LYS A 125 -8.16 7.55 -1.93
N LEU A 126 -7.37 8.48 -1.47
CA LEU A 126 -7.22 8.80 -0.05
C LEU A 126 -7.82 10.18 0.20
N ILE A 127 -8.87 10.23 1.00
CA ILE A 127 -9.55 11.46 1.37
C ILE A 127 -9.20 11.74 2.82
N ILE A 128 -8.46 12.82 3.05
CA ILE A 128 -7.98 13.16 4.38
C ILE A 128 -8.91 14.19 5.01
N ASN A 129 -9.40 13.87 6.18
CA ASN A 129 -10.30 14.75 6.92
C ASN A 129 -9.54 15.95 7.49
N LYS A 130 -10.20 17.08 7.50
CA LYS A 130 -9.64 18.28 8.13
C LYS A 130 -10.29 18.54 9.45
#